data_f7cdb87006b22578d969e1b55dcac024
#
_entry.id   f7cdb87006b22578d969e1b55dcac024
#
_cell.length_a   1.000
_cell.length_b   1.000
_cell.length_c   1.000
_cell.angle_alpha   90.00
_cell.angle_beta   90.00
_cell.angle_gamma   90.00
#
_symmetry.space_group_name_H-M   'P 1'
#
loop_
_entity.id
_entity.type
_entity.pdbx_description
1 polymer ?
#
loop_
_entity_poly.entity_id
_entity_poly.type
_entity_poly.pdbx_seq_one_letter_code
_entity_poly.pdbx_strand_id
1 'polypeptide(L)'
;MPMRLVKLIAWFYTDARVRKLYLKRLGVNIGENTYTNLGFRIVSDDYEERAFIGKNVSIAPNVTLIVCSSANNGDEINRIAYVRDKLTVQSRIVIEDEVWIGANVTILPGVCVGRCAVVGAGSLVVKDVEPYTIVAGTPAKPIRKLDGL
;
A
#
# COMPACT_ATOMS: atom_id res chain seq x y z
N MET A 1 22.56 9.02 -4.98
CA MET A 1 21.64 9.83 -4.14
C MET A 1 21.32 9.06 -2.87
N PRO A 2 21.46 9.65 -1.68
CA PRO A 2 21.14 8.97 -0.43
C PRO A 2 19.65 8.56 -0.36
N MET A 3 19.35 7.39 0.20
CA MET A 3 17.99 6.84 0.25
C MET A 3 17.00 7.75 1.00
N ARG A 4 17.49 8.52 1.98
CA ARG A 4 16.67 9.52 2.70
C ARG A 4 16.10 10.60 1.75
N LEU A 5 16.92 11.06 0.80
CA LEU A 5 16.50 12.05 -0.19
C LEU A 5 15.55 11.43 -1.21
N VAL A 6 15.79 10.17 -1.62
CA VAL A 6 14.86 9.41 -2.48
C VAL A 6 13.47 9.35 -1.85
N LYS A 7 13.39 9.01 -0.55
CA LYS A 7 12.11 8.97 0.19
C LYS A 7 11.43 10.33 0.24
N LEU A 8 12.18 11.39 0.54
CA LEU A 8 11.62 12.74 0.61
C LEU A 8 10.99 13.18 -0.72
N ILE A 9 11.68 12.93 -1.82
CA ILE A 9 11.16 13.24 -3.16
C ILE A 9 9.96 12.35 -3.50
N ALA A 10 10.06 11.05 -3.26
CA ALA A 10 8.99 10.10 -3.54
C ALA A 10 7.68 10.43 -2.81
N TRP A 11 7.77 10.99 -1.61
CA TRP A 11 6.60 11.22 -0.77
C TRP A 11 6.01 12.63 -0.89
N PHE A 12 6.85 13.64 -1.11
CA PHE A 12 6.45 15.03 -0.93
C PHE A 12 6.76 15.97 -2.11
N TYR A 13 7.47 15.52 -3.13
CA TYR A 13 7.71 16.38 -4.30
C TYR A 13 6.39 16.69 -5.00
N THR A 14 6.21 17.92 -5.42
CA THR A 14 4.92 18.41 -5.93
C THR A 14 4.48 17.74 -7.24
N ASP A 15 5.40 17.45 -8.15
CA ASP A 15 5.08 16.78 -9.41
C ASP A 15 4.94 15.27 -9.23
N ALA A 16 3.74 14.75 -9.50
CA ALA A 16 3.41 13.34 -9.36
C ALA A 16 4.21 12.41 -10.29
N ARG A 17 4.62 12.90 -11.44
CA ARG A 17 5.46 12.15 -12.40
C ARG A 17 6.85 11.92 -11.82
N VAL A 18 7.40 12.93 -11.17
CA VAL A 18 8.68 12.82 -10.47
C VAL A 18 8.56 11.85 -9.31
N ARG A 19 7.51 11.95 -8.47
CA ARG A 19 7.28 10.99 -7.38
C ARG A 19 7.23 9.55 -7.89
N LYS A 20 6.54 9.30 -9.00
CA LYS A 20 6.44 7.96 -9.62
C LYS A 20 7.81 7.37 -9.96
N LEU A 21 8.73 8.16 -10.50
CA LEU A 21 10.10 7.71 -10.80
C LEU A 21 10.87 7.32 -9.53
N TYR A 22 10.72 8.10 -8.48
CA TYR A 22 11.42 7.83 -7.21
C TYR A 22 10.78 6.69 -6.41
N LEU A 23 9.46 6.50 -6.50
CA LEU A 23 8.76 5.37 -5.89
C LEU A 23 9.23 4.03 -6.47
N LYS A 24 9.55 3.98 -7.75
CA LYS A 24 10.15 2.80 -8.38
C LYS A 24 11.44 2.36 -7.68
N ARG A 25 12.27 3.31 -7.22
CA ARG A 25 13.49 3.02 -6.47
C ARG A 25 13.23 2.52 -5.03
N LEU A 26 12.01 2.67 -4.56
CA LEU A 26 11.55 2.18 -3.24
C LEU A 26 10.77 0.86 -3.35
N GLY A 27 10.81 0.19 -4.51
CA GLY A 27 10.13 -1.09 -4.71
C GLY A 27 8.65 -0.99 -5.05
N VAL A 28 8.20 0.16 -5.60
CA VAL A 28 6.81 0.35 -6.04
C VAL A 28 6.74 0.38 -7.56
N ASN A 29 6.06 -0.61 -8.14
CA ASN A 29 5.75 -0.66 -9.56
C ASN A 29 4.37 -0.03 -9.79
N ILE A 30 4.30 1.00 -10.64
CA ILE A 30 3.07 1.77 -10.88
C ILE A 30 2.75 1.77 -12.37
N GLY A 31 1.56 1.30 -12.72
CA GLY A 31 1.07 1.20 -14.08
C GLY A 31 0.79 2.54 -14.76
N GLU A 32 0.31 2.45 -16.00
CA GLU A 32 -0.06 3.62 -16.81
C GLU A 32 -1.18 4.41 -16.17
N ASN A 33 -1.18 5.72 -16.40
CA ASN A 33 -2.22 6.65 -15.94
C ASN A 33 -2.52 6.53 -14.43
N THR A 34 -1.58 6.03 -13.65
CA THR A 34 -1.65 5.96 -12.19
C THR A 34 -0.55 6.84 -11.59
N TYR A 35 -0.95 7.70 -10.69
CA TYR A 35 -0.07 8.60 -9.96
C TYR A 35 -0.46 8.64 -8.49
N THR A 36 0.55 8.72 -7.63
CA THR A 36 0.30 8.88 -6.18
C THR A 36 0.05 10.34 -5.84
N ASN A 37 -0.67 10.56 -4.76
CA ASN A 37 -0.82 11.88 -4.16
C ASN A 37 0.26 12.13 -3.09
N LEU A 38 0.30 13.33 -2.51
CA LEU A 38 1.27 13.68 -1.46
C LEU A 38 1.14 12.75 -0.24
N GLY A 39 2.27 12.43 0.37
CA GLY A 39 2.31 11.59 1.56
C GLY A 39 2.12 10.10 1.31
N PHE A 40 2.05 9.65 0.05
CA PHE A 40 2.07 8.21 -0.24
C PHE A 40 3.38 7.59 0.23
N ARG A 41 3.30 6.49 0.97
CA ARG A 41 4.46 5.82 1.56
C ARG A 41 4.44 4.32 1.35
N ILE A 42 5.63 3.76 1.24
CA ILE A 42 5.86 2.32 1.37
C ILE A 42 6.77 2.08 2.57
N VAL A 43 6.37 1.14 3.42
CA VAL A 43 7.19 0.62 4.53
C VAL A 43 7.85 -0.66 4.04
N SER A 44 9.16 -0.59 3.81
CA SER A 44 9.98 -1.68 3.30
C SER A 44 11.37 -1.61 3.93
N ASP A 45 11.97 -2.76 4.19
CA ASP A 45 13.32 -2.87 4.77
C ASP A 45 14.41 -2.91 3.70
N ASP A 46 14.15 -3.52 2.55
CA ASP A 46 15.13 -3.81 1.51
C ASP A 46 14.88 -3.08 0.17
N TYR A 47 13.74 -2.40 0.03
CA TYR A 47 13.31 -1.72 -1.21
C TYR A 47 13.23 -2.62 -2.45
N GLU A 48 13.15 -3.92 -2.26
CA GLU A 48 12.81 -4.84 -3.35
C GLU A 48 11.38 -4.57 -3.84
N GLU A 49 11.13 -4.92 -5.08
CA GLU A 49 9.83 -4.70 -5.72
C GLU A 49 8.75 -5.59 -5.10
N ARG A 50 7.94 -5.01 -4.21
CA ARG A 50 6.87 -5.70 -3.47
C ARG A 50 5.51 -5.01 -3.53
N ALA A 51 5.42 -3.83 -4.12
CA ALA A 51 4.16 -3.14 -4.32
C ALA A 51 3.88 -3.00 -5.81
N PHE A 52 2.76 -3.54 -6.26
CA PHE A 52 2.34 -3.55 -7.64
C PHE A 52 1.00 -2.84 -7.75
N ILE A 53 0.99 -1.71 -8.43
CA ILE A 53 -0.20 -0.87 -8.63
C ILE A 53 -0.51 -0.83 -10.11
N GLY A 54 -1.71 -1.20 -10.47
CA GLY A 54 -2.20 -1.28 -11.84
C GLY A 54 -2.36 0.08 -12.52
N LYS A 55 -3.02 0.07 -13.67
CA LYS A 55 -3.33 1.26 -14.45
C LYS A 55 -4.65 1.90 -14.03
N ASN A 56 -4.78 3.20 -14.27
CA ASN A 56 -5.98 3.99 -13.97
C ASN A 56 -6.40 3.93 -12.50
N VAL A 57 -5.47 3.74 -11.58
CA VAL A 57 -5.75 3.70 -10.14
C VAL A 57 -5.76 5.11 -9.57
N SER A 58 -6.80 5.43 -8.81
CA SER A 58 -6.93 6.70 -8.10
C SER A 58 -6.49 6.56 -6.65
N ILE A 59 -5.47 7.30 -6.26
CA ILE A 59 -4.88 7.23 -4.91
C ILE A 59 -4.94 8.61 -4.27
N ALA A 60 -5.70 8.73 -3.20
CA ALA A 60 -5.82 9.95 -2.42
C ALA A 60 -4.58 10.20 -1.51
N PRO A 61 -4.46 11.36 -0.83
CA PRO A 61 -3.30 11.66 0.01
C PRO A 61 -3.08 10.69 1.18
N ASN A 62 -1.81 10.56 1.58
CA ASN A 62 -1.39 9.83 2.79
C ASN A 62 -1.77 8.35 2.83
N VAL A 63 -1.74 7.68 1.70
CA VAL A 63 -1.90 6.22 1.63
C VAL A 63 -0.58 5.55 1.99
N THR A 64 -0.63 4.54 2.85
CA THR A 64 0.53 3.78 3.30
C THR A 64 0.41 2.31 2.91
N LEU A 65 1.40 1.79 2.19
CA LEU A 65 1.55 0.37 1.91
C LEU A 65 2.61 -0.22 2.84
N ILE A 66 2.26 -1.25 3.61
CA ILE A 66 3.17 -1.94 4.51
C ILE A 66 3.48 -3.30 3.90
N VAL A 67 4.68 -3.48 3.37
CA VAL A 67 5.10 -4.76 2.77
C VAL A 67 5.97 -5.60 3.71
N CYS A 68 6.42 -5.02 4.82
CA CYS A 68 7.12 -5.74 5.88
C CYS A 68 6.70 -5.23 7.25
N SER A 69 6.72 -6.11 8.23
CA SER A 69 6.45 -5.80 9.63
C SER A 69 7.31 -6.70 10.52
N SER A 70 8.03 -6.11 11.47
CA SER A 70 8.86 -6.84 12.41
C SER A 70 9.06 -6.03 13.70
N ALA A 71 9.38 -6.70 14.79
CA ALA A 71 9.74 -6.08 16.06
C ALA A 71 11.26 -5.75 16.09
N ASN A 72 11.73 -4.89 15.18
CA ASN A 72 13.14 -4.62 14.88
C ASN A 72 14.06 -4.48 16.08
N ASN A 73 13.64 -3.72 17.09
CA ASN A 73 14.46 -3.36 18.25
C ASN A 73 14.12 -4.18 19.50
N GLY A 74 13.20 -5.11 19.38
CA GLY A 74 12.75 -5.92 20.50
C GLY A 74 13.68 -7.12 20.72
N ASP A 75 14.21 -7.32 21.91
CA ASP A 75 14.96 -8.50 22.26
C ASP A 75 14.04 -9.60 22.81
N GLU A 76 13.33 -9.33 23.89
CA GLU A 76 12.43 -10.29 24.52
C GLU A 76 11.25 -10.70 23.62
N ILE A 77 10.62 -9.71 22.97
CA ILE A 77 9.47 -9.98 22.09
C ILE A 77 9.83 -10.86 20.88
N ASN A 78 11.04 -10.72 20.35
CA ASN A 78 11.52 -11.55 19.23
C ASN A 78 11.83 -13.01 19.63
N ARG A 79 11.95 -13.31 20.93
CA ARG A 79 12.10 -14.68 21.45
C ARG A 79 10.78 -15.41 21.51
N ILE A 80 9.65 -14.70 21.46
CA ILE A 80 8.32 -15.28 21.47
C ILE A 80 8.07 -15.93 20.09
N ALA A 81 7.88 -17.26 20.07
CA ALA A 81 7.73 -18.01 18.82
C ALA A 81 6.58 -17.49 17.94
N TYR A 82 5.44 -17.15 18.52
CA TYR A 82 4.32 -16.61 17.78
C TYR A 82 4.66 -15.29 17.05
N VAL A 83 5.40 -14.40 17.72
CA VAL A 83 5.83 -13.12 17.13
C VAL A 83 6.77 -13.35 15.96
N ARG A 84 7.78 -14.18 16.16
CA ARG A 84 8.78 -14.51 15.13
C ARG A 84 8.15 -15.21 13.92
N ASP A 85 7.28 -16.18 14.16
CA ASP A 85 6.80 -17.10 13.14
C ASP A 85 5.49 -16.63 12.47
N LYS A 86 4.70 -15.75 13.11
CA LYS A 86 3.38 -15.32 12.65
C LYS A 86 3.21 -13.82 12.47
N LEU A 87 3.92 -13.01 13.26
CA LEU A 87 3.78 -11.54 13.20
C LEU A 87 4.91 -10.85 12.44
N THR A 88 6.05 -11.50 12.27
CA THR A 88 7.12 -11.03 11.39
C THR A 88 6.79 -11.44 9.98
N VAL A 89 6.39 -10.46 9.15
CA VAL A 89 5.83 -10.70 7.82
C VAL A 89 6.55 -9.82 6.80
N GLN A 90 6.85 -10.42 5.66
CA GLN A 90 7.26 -9.72 4.46
C GLN A 90 6.49 -10.30 3.28
N SER A 91 5.65 -9.50 2.63
CA SER A 91 4.80 -9.97 1.54
C SER A 91 4.42 -8.83 0.61
N ARG A 92 4.22 -9.17 -0.66
CA ARG A 92 3.83 -8.20 -1.68
C ARG A 92 2.39 -7.73 -1.50
N ILE A 93 2.15 -6.49 -1.93
CA ILE A 93 0.81 -5.90 -2.08
C ILE A 93 0.53 -5.74 -3.57
N VAL A 94 -0.67 -6.12 -3.97
CA VAL A 94 -1.17 -5.93 -5.33
C VAL A 94 -2.42 -5.07 -5.30
N ILE A 95 -2.41 -3.99 -6.07
CA ILE A 95 -3.59 -3.14 -6.30
C ILE A 95 -3.88 -3.24 -7.80
N GLU A 96 -4.99 -3.87 -8.13
CA GLU A 96 -5.36 -4.10 -9.53
C GLU A 96 -5.82 -2.80 -10.23
N ASP A 97 -6.13 -2.90 -11.51
CA ASP A 97 -6.53 -1.77 -12.33
C ASP A 97 -7.84 -1.13 -11.84
N GLU A 98 -8.01 0.16 -12.11
CA GLU A 98 -9.26 0.91 -11.87
C GLU A 98 -9.68 0.98 -10.39
N VAL A 99 -8.80 0.69 -9.45
CA VAL A 99 -9.07 0.79 -8.00
C VAL A 99 -9.10 2.25 -7.57
N TRP A 100 -9.99 2.57 -6.63
CA TRP A 100 -10.04 3.87 -5.97
C TRP A 100 -9.73 3.73 -4.48
N ILE A 101 -8.64 4.37 -4.02
CA ILE A 101 -8.19 4.35 -2.62
C ILE A 101 -8.37 5.73 -2.01
N GLY A 102 -9.17 5.80 -0.95
CA GLY A 102 -9.41 7.01 -0.18
C GLY A 102 -8.19 7.48 0.63
N ALA A 103 -8.26 8.70 1.14
CA ALA A 103 -7.18 9.30 1.94
C ALA A 103 -6.92 8.54 3.25
N ASN A 104 -5.68 8.56 3.70
CA ASN A 104 -5.26 7.95 4.97
C ASN A 104 -5.54 6.44 5.09
N VAL A 105 -5.60 5.73 3.97
CA VAL A 105 -5.73 4.28 3.94
C VAL A 105 -4.39 3.62 4.23
N THR A 106 -4.41 2.57 5.04
CA THR A 106 -3.26 1.68 5.27
C THR A 106 -3.59 0.29 4.75
N ILE A 107 -2.69 -0.29 3.95
CA ILE A 107 -2.82 -1.64 3.40
C ILE A 107 -1.70 -2.51 3.96
N LEU A 108 -2.08 -3.65 4.56
CA LEU A 108 -1.15 -4.57 5.23
C LEU A 108 -0.49 -5.55 4.26
N PRO A 109 0.62 -6.19 4.69
CA PRO A 109 1.35 -7.13 3.85
C PRO A 109 0.48 -8.28 3.31
N GLY A 110 0.68 -8.61 2.05
CA GLY A 110 0.02 -9.74 1.41
C GLY A 110 -1.36 -9.46 0.80
N VAL A 111 -1.90 -8.24 0.98
CA VAL A 111 -3.24 -7.89 0.50
C VAL A 111 -3.26 -7.69 -1.01
N CYS A 112 -4.29 -8.23 -1.65
CA CYS A 112 -4.68 -7.92 -3.02
C CYS A 112 -5.98 -7.10 -3.01
N VAL A 113 -5.96 -5.93 -3.65
CA VAL A 113 -7.16 -5.11 -3.86
C VAL A 113 -7.63 -5.32 -5.29
N GLY A 114 -8.78 -5.95 -5.43
CA GLY A 114 -9.33 -6.38 -6.71
C GLY A 114 -9.77 -5.23 -7.60
N ARG A 115 -9.81 -5.49 -8.91
CA ARG A 115 -10.17 -4.54 -9.96
C ARG A 115 -11.46 -3.78 -9.65
N CYS A 116 -11.48 -2.49 -9.91
CA CYS A 116 -12.63 -1.61 -9.68
C CYS A 116 -13.16 -1.62 -8.22
N ALA A 117 -12.34 -2.03 -7.26
CA ALA A 117 -12.70 -1.91 -5.85
C ALA A 117 -12.53 -0.47 -5.36
N VAL A 118 -13.27 -0.12 -4.31
CA VAL A 118 -13.18 1.17 -3.63
C VAL A 118 -12.83 0.94 -2.17
N VAL A 119 -11.79 1.60 -1.70
CA VAL A 119 -11.39 1.59 -0.29
C VAL A 119 -11.70 2.95 0.32
N GLY A 120 -12.63 2.98 1.27
CA GLY A 120 -13.03 4.20 1.96
C GLY A 120 -11.89 4.86 2.73
N ALA A 121 -11.92 6.19 2.85
CA ALA A 121 -10.90 6.95 3.56
C ALA A 121 -10.74 6.49 5.02
N GLY A 122 -9.51 6.50 5.53
CA GLY A 122 -9.18 6.12 6.90
C GLY A 122 -9.23 4.61 7.19
N SER A 123 -9.40 3.78 6.16
CA SER A 123 -9.53 2.33 6.34
C SER A 123 -8.18 1.64 6.59
N LEU A 124 -8.22 0.55 7.36
CA LEU A 124 -7.14 -0.41 7.52
C LEU A 124 -7.50 -1.70 6.78
N VAL A 125 -6.85 -1.95 5.66
CA VAL A 125 -7.11 -3.13 4.82
C VAL A 125 -6.20 -4.27 5.26
N VAL A 126 -6.79 -5.28 5.89
CA VAL A 126 -6.08 -6.43 6.48
C VAL A 126 -6.26 -7.73 5.68
N LYS A 127 -7.20 -7.76 4.75
CA LYS A 127 -7.53 -8.92 3.90
C LYS A 127 -7.74 -8.47 2.47
N ASP A 128 -7.69 -9.41 1.55
CA ASP A 128 -7.99 -9.19 0.15
C ASP A 128 -9.37 -8.53 -0.02
N VAL A 129 -9.45 -7.64 -0.99
CA VAL A 129 -10.68 -6.96 -1.37
C VAL A 129 -11.15 -7.53 -2.70
N GLU A 130 -12.36 -8.07 -2.72
CA GLU A 130 -12.97 -8.60 -3.94
C GLU A 130 -13.10 -7.51 -5.01
N PRO A 131 -12.94 -7.86 -6.29
CA PRO A 131 -13.23 -6.92 -7.38
C PRO A 131 -14.64 -6.33 -7.29
N TYR A 132 -14.79 -5.09 -7.75
CA TYR A 132 -16.09 -4.38 -7.76
C TYR A 132 -16.77 -4.31 -6.39
N THR A 133 -15.97 -4.14 -5.33
CA THR A 133 -16.48 -4.10 -3.95
C THR A 133 -16.04 -2.82 -3.28
N ILE A 134 -16.94 -2.20 -2.54
CA ILE A 134 -16.63 -1.10 -1.62
C ILE A 134 -16.34 -1.68 -0.26
N VAL A 135 -15.18 -1.36 0.29
CA VAL A 135 -14.79 -1.67 1.68
C VAL A 135 -14.48 -0.41 2.45
N ALA A 136 -14.74 -0.40 3.74
CA ALA A 136 -14.33 0.69 4.63
C ALA A 136 -14.22 0.22 6.08
N GLY A 137 -13.54 1.02 6.89
CA GLY A 137 -13.42 0.83 8.34
C GLY A 137 -12.07 0.31 8.80
N THR A 138 -11.96 0.11 10.12
CA THR A 138 -10.76 -0.39 10.81
C THR A 138 -11.16 -1.52 11.75
N PRO A 139 -10.97 -2.79 11.35
CA PRO A 139 -10.52 -3.25 10.03
C PRO A 139 -11.57 -3.00 8.93
N ALA A 140 -11.12 -2.86 7.69
CA ALA A 140 -11.99 -2.67 6.54
C ALA A 140 -12.88 -3.90 6.32
N LYS A 141 -14.16 -3.64 6.09
CA LYS A 141 -15.18 -4.67 5.81
C LYS A 141 -15.97 -4.30 4.55
N PRO A 142 -16.48 -5.29 3.81
CA PRO A 142 -17.35 -5.04 2.67
C PRO A 142 -18.60 -4.27 3.07
N ILE A 143 -18.93 -3.20 2.31
CA ILE A 143 -20.13 -2.39 2.47
C ILE A 143 -21.15 -2.79 1.42
N ARG A 144 -20.73 -2.87 0.16
CA ARG A 144 -21.58 -3.33 -0.95
C ARG A 144 -20.76 -3.73 -2.16
N LYS A 145 -21.37 -4.50 -3.05
CA LYS A 145 -20.84 -4.70 -4.41
C LYS A 145 -21.30 -3.58 -5.32
N LEU A 146 -20.41 -3.21 -6.26
CA LEU A 146 -20.74 -2.31 -7.35
C LEU A 146 -21.41 -3.13 -8.46
N ASP A 147 -22.62 -2.79 -8.78
CA ASP A 147 -23.36 -3.40 -9.88
C ASP A 147 -22.79 -2.88 -11.19
N GLY A 148 -22.68 -3.77 -12.16
CA GLY A 148 -21.88 -3.69 -13.36
C GLY A 148 -21.96 -2.43 -14.22
N LEU A 149 -21.11 -2.45 -15.20
CA LEU A 149 -21.12 -1.53 -16.34
C LEU A 149 -22.27 -1.86 -17.27
#